data_fcbd83727d7be80bf8068c40644546f9
#
_entry.id   fcbd83727d7be80bf8068c40644546f9
#
_cell.length_a   1.000
_cell.length_b   1.000
_cell.length_c   1.000
_cell.angle_alpha   90.00
_cell.angle_beta   90.00
_cell.angle_gamma   90.00
#
_symmetry.space_group_name_H-M   'P 1'
#
loop_
_entity.id
_entity.type
_entity.pdbx_description
1 polymer ?
#
loop_
_entity_poly.entity_id
_entity_poly.type
_entity_poly.pdbx_seq_one_letter_code
_entity_poly.pdbx_strand_id
1 'polypeptide(L)'
;MKVLVVVDMQNDFIYGALGTSEAVDIVGPVMEKIKNFDGEVLFTRDTHQTDYLNTQEGRNLPVEHCIEGTNGWEIADALKPYVKNDPINKPTFGSSELGQKLVAMNEKEPIESIEFIGLCTDICVISNVMLTKAFLPEVPLYVDSSCCAGVTPESHNIALSAMKMCQVNVK
;
A
#
# COMPACT_ATOMS: atom_id res chain seq x y z
N MET A 1 -8.72 6.89 17.34
CA MET A 1 -7.49 6.08 17.10
C MET A 1 -6.76 6.51 15.84
N LYS A 2 -5.47 6.19 15.67
CA LYS A 2 -4.71 6.38 14.42
C LYS A 2 -4.56 5.06 13.68
N VAL A 3 -4.50 5.10 12.35
CA VAL A 3 -4.34 3.92 11.50
C VAL A 3 -3.16 4.11 10.55
N LEU A 4 -2.28 3.11 10.44
CA LEU A 4 -1.22 3.02 9.45
C LEU A 4 -1.58 1.92 8.45
N VAL A 5 -1.59 2.25 7.17
CA VAL A 5 -1.79 1.29 6.08
C VAL A 5 -0.46 1.07 5.36
N VAL A 6 0.04 -0.16 5.45
CA VAL A 6 1.27 -0.60 4.78
C VAL A 6 0.85 -1.29 3.48
N VAL A 7 1.09 -0.63 2.36
CA VAL A 7 0.61 -1.04 1.05
C VAL A 7 1.65 -1.92 0.36
N ASP A 8 1.28 -3.16 0.07
CA ASP A 8 1.92 -4.10 -0.84
C ASP A 8 3.45 -4.25 -0.69
N MET A 9 3.94 -4.26 0.55
CA MET A 9 5.37 -4.49 0.82
C MET A 9 5.74 -5.97 0.65
N GLN A 10 5.60 -6.47 -0.59
CA GLN A 10 5.76 -7.86 -1.01
C GLN A 10 7.10 -8.11 -1.71
N ASN A 11 7.55 -9.37 -1.69
CA ASN A 11 8.85 -9.74 -2.26
C ASN A 11 8.97 -9.40 -3.75
N ASP A 12 7.92 -9.58 -4.56
CA ASP A 12 7.97 -9.28 -6.00
C ASP A 12 8.17 -7.80 -6.30
N PHE A 13 7.65 -6.90 -5.45
CA PHE A 13 7.82 -5.45 -5.60
C PHE A 13 9.13 -4.92 -5.00
N ILE A 14 9.80 -5.71 -4.15
CA ILE A 14 11.05 -5.26 -3.48
C ILE A 14 12.26 -5.95 -4.10
N TYR A 15 12.25 -7.28 -4.20
CA TYR A 15 13.40 -8.09 -4.59
C TYR A 15 13.18 -8.92 -5.85
N GLY A 16 11.91 -9.07 -6.29
CA GLY A 16 11.49 -9.99 -7.34
C GLY A 16 11.24 -9.32 -8.68
N ALA A 17 10.22 -9.81 -9.39
CA ALA A 17 9.97 -9.52 -10.80
C ALA A 17 9.79 -8.02 -11.12
N LEU A 18 9.27 -7.25 -10.20
CA LEU A 18 9.03 -5.80 -10.32
C LEU A 18 9.85 -4.97 -9.30
N GLY A 19 10.88 -5.57 -8.71
CA GLY A 19 11.73 -4.92 -7.71
C GLY A 19 12.55 -3.77 -8.28
N THR A 20 12.74 -2.72 -7.45
CA THR A 20 13.57 -1.56 -7.75
C THR A 20 14.53 -1.27 -6.59
N SER A 21 15.61 -0.51 -6.85
CA SER A 21 16.52 -0.05 -5.77
C SER A 21 15.78 0.81 -4.76
N GLU A 22 14.89 1.68 -5.23
CA GLU A 22 14.08 2.57 -4.39
C GLU A 22 13.13 1.78 -3.48
N ALA A 23 12.56 0.66 -3.97
CA ALA A 23 11.72 -0.22 -3.16
C ALA A 23 12.53 -0.92 -2.05
N VAL A 24 13.77 -1.32 -2.34
CA VAL A 24 14.69 -1.88 -1.33
C VAL A 24 15.04 -0.84 -0.27
N ASP A 25 15.34 0.38 -0.69
CA ASP A 25 15.77 1.47 0.20
C ASP A 25 14.71 1.86 1.23
N ILE A 26 13.43 1.70 0.94
CA ILE A 26 12.35 2.03 1.89
C ILE A 26 12.05 0.94 2.91
N VAL A 27 12.57 -0.28 2.78
CA VAL A 27 12.27 -1.39 3.72
C VAL A 27 12.63 -1.01 5.16
N GLY A 28 13.82 -0.44 5.36
CA GLY A 28 14.28 0.03 6.69
C GLY A 28 13.37 1.13 7.26
N PRO A 29 13.18 2.24 6.54
CA PRO A 29 12.24 3.29 6.93
C PRO A 29 10.83 2.79 7.26
N VAL A 30 10.24 1.92 6.43
CA VAL A 30 8.92 1.31 6.67
C VAL A 30 8.92 0.51 7.97
N MET A 31 9.95 -0.32 8.21
CA MET A 31 10.07 -1.10 9.43
C MET A 31 10.13 -0.21 10.67
N GLU A 32 10.96 0.85 10.65
CA GLU A 32 11.07 1.79 11.77
C GLU A 32 9.77 2.59 11.98
N LYS A 33 9.08 2.97 10.89
CA LYS A 33 7.76 3.60 10.99
C LYS A 33 6.76 2.71 11.72
N ILE A 34 6.66 1.42 11.33
CA ILE A 34 5.74 0.47 11.96
C ILE A 34 6.04 0.28 13.44
N LYS A 35 7.32 0.11 13.80
CA LYS A 35 7.76 -0.06 15.20
C LYS A 35 7.35 1.08 16.11
N ASN A 36 7.41 2.31 15.58
CA ASN A 36 7.18 3.53 16.36
C ASN A 36 5.76 4.07 16.18
N PHE A 37 4.89 3.38 15.46
CA PHE A 37 3.53 3.83 15.24
C PHE A 37 2.63 3.49 16.43
N ASP A 38 2.02 4.53 17.00
CA ASP A 38 1.05 4.41 18.08
C ASP A 38 -0.37 4.38 17.50
N GLY A 39 -0.83 3.18 17.16
CA GLY A 39 -2.14 2.96 16.54
C GLY A 39 -2.28 1.57 15.92
N GLU A 40 -3.35 1.40 15.15
CA GLU A 40 -3.62 0.16 14.41
C GLU A 40 -2.81 0.12 13.10
N VAL A 41 -2.22 -1.04 12.80
CA VAL A 41 -1.43 -1.26 11.57
C VAL A 41 -2.12 -2.30 10.70
N LEU A 42 -2.47 -1.91 9.48
CA LEU A 42 -3.08 -2.77 8.47
C LEU A 42 -2.10 -2.98 7.31
N PHE A 43 -2.06 -4.20 6.79
CA PHE A 43 -1.29 -4.54 5.60
C PHE A 43 -2.22 -4.87 4.44
N THR A 44 -1.84 -4.47 3.23
CA THR A 44 -2.44 -4.99 2.00
C THR A 44 -1.45 -5.89 1.26
N ARG A 45 -1.97 -6.78 0.44
CA ARG A 45 -1.22 -7.59 -0.50
C ARG A 45 -1.90 -7.55 -1.86
N ASP A 46 -1.17 -7.14 -2.87
CA ASP A 46 -1.57 -7.36 -4.25
C ASP A 46 -1.65 -8.85 -4.53
N THR A 47 -2.74 -9.31 -5.14
CA THR A 47 -3.02 -10.75 -5.21
C THR A 47 -3.59 -11.11 -6.57
N HIS A 48 -2.80 -11.83 -7.35
CA HIS A 48 -3.17 -12.32 -8.66
C HIS A 48 -3.31 -13.84 -8.67
N GLN A 49 -4.05 -14.34 -9.65
CA GLN A 49 -4.21 -15.76 -9.89
C GLN A 49 -3.30 -16.21 -11.06
N THR A 50 -3.18 -17.51 -11.25
CA THR A 50 -2.33 -18.11 -12.30
C THR A 50 -2.72 -17.73 -13.74
N ASP A 51 -3.89 -17.16 -13.92
CA ASP A 51 -4.37 -16.63 -15.21
C ASP A 51 -4.09 -15.14 -15.43
N TYR A 52 -3.22 -14.54 -14.60
CA TYR A 52 -2.87 -13.12 -14.62
C TYR A 52 -2.65 -12.57 -16.04
N LEU A 53 -1.90 -13.26 -16.89
CA LEU A 53 -1.60 -12.82 -18.26
C LEU A 53 -2.85 -12.69 -19.15
N ASN A 54 -3.97 -13.30 -18.76
CA ASN A 54 -5.26 -13.19 -19.47
C ASN A 54 -6.11 -12.02 -18.97
N THR A 55 -5.70 -11.36 -17.89
CA THR A 55 -6.38 -10.19 -17.35
C THR A 55 -6.08 -8.93 -18.16
N GLN A 56 -6.83 -7.85 -17.93
CA GLN A 56 -6.53 -6.55 -18.53
C GLN A 56 -5.15 -6.04 -18.07
N GLU A 57 -4.85 -6.19 -16.77
CA GLU A 57 -3.58 -5.78 -16.20
C GLU A 57 -2.42 -6.56 -16.80
N GLY A 58 -2.54 -7.89 -16.87
CA GLY A 58 -1.50 -8.75 -17.45
C GLY A 58 -1.25 -8.49 -18.94
N ARG A 59 -2.25 -8.02 -19.69
CA ARG A 59 -2.05 -7.58 -21.08
C ARG A 59 -1.28 -6.27 -21.19
N ASN A 60 -1.45 -5.36 -20.21
CA ASN A 60 -0.74 -4.07 -20.18
C ASN A 60 0.67 -4.21 -19.56
N LEU A 61 0.83 -5.10 -18.58
CA LEU A 61 2.09 -5.42 -17.91
C LEU A 61 2.29 -6.94 -17.94
N PRO A 62 2.88 -7.52 -19.01
CA PRO A 62 3.01 -8.98 -19.17
C PRO A 62 4.16 -9.56 -18.32
N VAL A 63 4.16 -9.26 -17.04
CA VAL A 63 5.11 -9.75 -16.03
C VAL A 63 4.30 -10.34 -14.88
N GLU A 64 4.29 -11.67 -14.78
CA GLU A 64 3.65 -12.35 -13.66
C GLU A 64 4.31 -11.92 -12.34
N HIS A 65 3.50 -11.50 -11.41
CA HIS A 65 3.92 -11.06 -10.07
C HIS A 65 2.79 -11.29 -9.06
N CYS A 66 3.14 -11.37 -7.81
CA CYS A 66 2.19 -11.51 -6.69
C CYS A 66 1.13 -12.60 -6.92
N ILE A 67 1.51 -13.69 -7.56
CA ILE A 67 0.64 -14.86 -7.74
C ILE A 67 0.42 -15.49 -6.37
N GLU A 68 -0.84 -15.66 -5.99
CA GLU A 68 -1.24 -16.18 -4.67
C GLU A 68 -0.54 -17.48 -4.32
N GLY A 69 0.02 -17.54 -3.10
CA GLY A 69 0.73 -18.70 -2.58
C GLY A 69 2.20 -18.84 -3.03
N THR A 70 2.70 -17.90 -3.86
CA THR A 70 4.13 -17.88 -4.23
C THR A 70 4.97 -17.06 -3.23
N ASN A 71 6.27 -17.24 -3.24
CA ASN A 71 7.19 -16.44 -2.43
C ASN A 71 7.11 -14.94 -2.81
N GLY A 72 6.93 -14.62 -4.09
CA GLY A 72 6.79 -13.25 -4.57
C GLY A 72 5.59 -12.50 -3.98
N TRP A 73 4.49 -13.23 -3.75
CA TRP A 73 3.27 -12.70 -3.14
C TRP A 73 3.40 -12.43 -1.65
N GLU A 74 4.31 -13.11 -0.95
CA GLU A 74 4.48 -12.94 0.50
C GLU A 74 4.97 -11.54 0.86
N ILE A 75 4.52 -11.03 2.01
CA ILE A 75 5.11 -9.84 2.63
C ILE A 75 6.60 -10.08 2.88
N ALA A 76 7.43 -9.06 2.62
CA ALA A 76 8.87 -9.15 2.82
C ALA A 76 9.23 -9.64 4.23
N ASP A 77 10.20 -10.56 4.33
CA ASP A 77 10.54 -11.25 5.58
C ASP A 77 10.88 -10.28 6.73
N ALA A 78 11.52 -9.17 6.43
CA ALA A 78 11.82 -8.13 7.41
C ALA A 78 10.58 -7.52 8.07
N LEU A 79 9.42 -7.57 7.39
CA LEU A 79 8.18 -6.97 7.86
C LEU A 79 7.20 -7.99 8.44
N LYS A 80 7.36 -9.29 8.14
CA LYS A 80 6.48 -10.36 8.66
C LYS A 80 6.27 -10.33 10.18
N PRO A 81 7.30 -10.05 11.02
CA PRO A 81 7.10 -9.97 12.49
C PRO A 81 6.10 -8.91 12.94
N TYR A 82 5.78 -7.93 12.09
CA TYR A 82 4.87 -6.83 12.41
C TYR A 82 3.44 -7.04 11.89
N VAL A 83 3.22 -8.09 11.12
CA VAL A 83 1.90 -8.47 10.59
C VAL A 83 1.10 -9.15 11.71
N LYS A 84 0.25 -8.38 12.40
CA LYS A 84 -0.55 -8.88 13.54
C LYS A 84 -1.89 -9.48 13.10
N ASN A 85 -2.43 -9.00 12.00
CA ASN A 85 -3.69 -9.44 11.41
C ASN A 85 -3.44 -9.90 9.97
N ASP A 86 -4.30 -10.75 9.44
CA ASP A 86 -4.20 -11.17 8.05
C ASP A 86 -4.20 -9.96 7.12
N PRO A 87 -3.22 -9.86 6.20
CA PRO A 87 -3.22 -8.81 5.21
C PRO A 87 -4.47 -8.84 4.33
N ILE A 88 -4.94 -7.68 3.91
CA ILE A 88 -6.06 -7.56 2.98
C ILE A 88 -5.56 -7.91 1.57
N ASN A 89 -6.02 -9.02 1.02
CA ASN A 89 -5.69 -9.44 -0.33
C ASN A 89 -6.54 -8.66 -1.34
N LYS A 90 -5.90 -7.89 -2.20
CA LYS A 90 -6.60 -7.07 -3.18
C LYS A 90 -6.28 -7.53 -4.62
N PRO A 91 -7.29 -7.76 -5.45
CA PRO A 91 -7.10 -8.13 -6.85
C PRO A 91 -6.98 -6.93 -7.79
N THR A 92 -6.92 -5.73 -7.25
CA THR A 92 -6.92 -4.43 -7.96
C THR A 92 -6.01 -3.44 -7.24
N PHE A 93 -5.60 -2.36 -7.91
CA PHE A 93 -4.67 -1.36 -7.34
C PHE A 93 -5.21 -0.74 -6.05
N GLY A 94 -6.46 -0.29 -6.03
CA GLY A 94 -7.15 0.14 -4.81
C GLY A 94 -8.04 -0.96 -4.25
N SER A 95 -8.19 -1.04 -2.93
CA SER A 95 -8.99 -2.06 -2.26
C SER A 95 -10.30 -1.47 -1.70
N SER A 96 -11.42 -1.90 -2.26
CA SER A 96 -12.74 -1.58 -1.68
C SER A 96 -12.93 -2.23 -0.30
N GLU A 97 -12.35 -3.43 -0.08
CA GLU A 97 -12.37 -4.10 1.21
C GLU A 97 -11.66 -3.28 2.29
N LEU A 98 -10.48 -2.72 1.98
CA LEU A 98 -9.78 -1.78 2.87
C LEU A 98 -10.67 -0.59 3.22
N GLY A 99 -11.30 0.03 2.21
CA GLY A 99 -12.21 1.15 2.42
C GLY A 99 -13.37 0.79 3.35
N GLN A 100 -14.05 -0.33 3.12
CA GLN A 100 -15.14 -0.82 3.96
C GLN A 100 -14.67 -1.14 5.39
N LYS A 101 -13.50 -1.77 5.55
CA LYS A 101 -12.90 -2.05 6.85
C LYS A 101 -12.63 -0.78 7.63
N LEU A 102 -12.05 0.24 6.98
CA LEU A 102 -11.79 1.55 7.61
C LEU A 102 -13.08 2.26 8.04
N VAL A 103 -14.14 2.20 7.23
CA VAL A 103 -15.48 2.70 7.63
C VAL A 103 -15.98 1.99 8.86
N ALA A 104 -15.97 0.65 8.87
CA ALA A 104 -16.42 -0.15 10.01
C ALA A 104 -15.58 0.11 11.29
N MET A 105 -14.28 0.37 11.14
CA MET A 105 -13.41 0.77 12.25
C MET A 105 -13.79 2.14 12.79
N ASN A 106 -14.03 3.11 11.89
CA ASN A 106 -14.41 4.48 12.25
C ASN A 106 -15.77 4.57 12.95
N GLU A 107 -16.71 3.68 12.59
CA GLU A 107 -18.01 3.55 13.28
C GLU A 107 -17.90 3.03 14.72
N LYS A 108 -16.93 2.16 14.99
CA LYS A 108 -16.66 1.62 16.33
C LYS A 108 -15.89 2.58 17.21
N GLU A 109 -14.87 3.18 16.67
CA GLU A 109 -14.02 4.15 17.32
C GLU A 109 -13.55 5.19 16.31
N PRO A 110 -13.85 6.50 16.52
CA PRO A 110 -13.47 7.54 15.57
C PRO A 110 -11.98 7.49 15.20
N ILE A 111 -11.69 7.45 13.89
CA ILE A 111 -10.34 7.51 13.36
C ILE A 111 -9.90 8.97 13.31
N GLU A 112 -8.82 9.29 14.02
CA GLU A 112 -8.21 10.62 14.05
C GLU A 112 -7.44 10.93 12.77
N SER A 113 -6.76 9.93 12.22
CA SER A 113 -5.99 10.03 10.99
C SER A 113 -5.64 8.66 10.40
N ILE A 114 -5.45 8.62 9.09
CA ILE A 114 -4.96 7.44 8.39
C ILE A 114 -3.68 7.83 7.65
N GLU A 115 -2.60 7.08 7.85
CA GLU A 115 -1.33 7.28 7.18
C GLU A 115 -1.03 6.09 6.26
N PHE A 116 -0.57 6.38 5.04
CA PHE A 116 -0.23 5.37 4.03
C PHE A 116 1.27 5.37 3.77
N ILE A 117 1.84 4.17 3.66
CA ILE A 117 3.23 3.91 3.29
C ILE A 117 3.29 2.68 2.39
N GLY A 118 4.40 2.47 1.70
CA GLY A 118 4.65 1.26 0.90
C GLY A 118 4.72 1.49 -0.60
N LEU A 119 4.28 0.52 -1.38
CA LEU A 119 4.53 0.38 -2.81
C LEU A 119 3.24 0.19 -3.64
N CYS A 120 3.22 0.59 -4.91
CA CYS A 120 4.04 1.70 -5.41
C CYS A 120 3.28 3.00 -5.22
N THR A 121 3.99 4.09 -4.94
CA THR A 121 3.38 5.41 -4.67
C THR A 121 2.41 5.81 -5.76
N ASP A 122 2.78 5.59 -7.01
CA ASP A 122 2.11 6.01 -8.24
C ASP A 122 1.05 5.03 -8.75
N ILE A 123 0.88 3.89 -8.08
CA ILE A 123 -0.10 2.87 -8.46
C ILE A 123 -1.00 2.50 -7.26
N CYS A 124 -0.54 1.56 -6.42
CA CYS A 124 -1.38 1.02 -5.34
C CYS A 124 -1.54 2.01 -4.18
N VAL A 125 -0.50 2.79 -3.82
CA VAL A 125 -0.60 3.75 -2.73
C VAL A 125 -1.62 4.84 -3.08
N ILE A 126 -1.44 5.56 -4.21
CA ILE A 126 -2.37 6.62 -4.62
C ILE A 126 -3.79 6.09 -4.80
N SER A 127 -3.96 4.88 -5.36
CA SER A 127 -5.27 4.28 -5.57
C SER A 127 -6.00 4.01 -4.24
N ASN A 128 -5.30 3.47 -3.23
CA ASN A 128 -5.87 3.23 -1.91
C ASN A 128 -6.15 4.54 -1.16
N VAL A 129 -5.26 5.52 -1.26
CA VAL A 129 -5.44 6.85 -0.65
C VAL A 129 -6.68 7.52 -1.21
N MET A 130 -6.83 7.59 -2.53
CA MET A 130 -7.96 8.26 -3.17
C MET A 130 -9.28 7.53 -2.92
N LEU A 131 -9.26 6.19 -2.91
CA LEU A 131 -10.42 5.40 -2.58
C LEU A 131 -10.82 5.61 -1.10
N THR A 132 -9.86 5.61 -0.18
CA THR A 132 -10.11 5.92 1.24
C THR A 132 -10.68 7.33 1.42
N LYS A 133 -10.18 8.32 0.67
CA LYS A 133 -10.72 9.69 0.67
C LYS A 133 -12.20 9.72 0.26
N ALA A 134 -12.62 8.84 -0.64
CA ALA A 134 -14.03 8.73 -1.04
C ALA A 134 -14.91 8.05 0.04
N PHE A 135 -14.38 7.06 0.76
CA PHE A 135 -15.09 6.39 1.85
C PHE A 135 -15.17 7.23 3.12
N LEU A 136 -14.11 7.96 3.46
CA LEU A 136 -13.95 8.72 4.70
C LEU A 136 -13.46 10.14 4.39
N PRO A 137 -14.30 10.99 3.77
CA PRO A 137 -13.88 12.31 3.26
C PRO A 137 -13.42 13.28 4.36
N GLU A 138 -13.91 13.12 5.58
CA GLU A 138 -13.60 14.02 6.72
C GLU A 138 -12.40 13.55 7.55
N VAL A 139 -11.94 12.31 7.37
CA VAL A 139 -10.77 11.79 8.08
C VAL A 139 -9.49 12.33 7.43
N PRO A 140 -8.57 12.98 8.18
CA PRO A 140 -7.29 13.42 7.65
C PRO A 140 -6.45 12.25 7.14
N LEU A 141 -6.04 12.32 5.86
CA LEU A 141 -5.16 11.33 5.24
C LEU A 141 -3.73 11.88 5.12
N TYR A 142 -2.77 11.01 5.36
CA TYR A 142 -1.34 11.28 5.27
C TYR A 142 -0.65 10.25 4.38
N VAL A 143 0.39 10.68 3.68
CA VAL A 143 1.35 9.82 3.00
C VAL A 143 2.75 10.22 3.46
N ASP A 144 3.52 9.25 3.97
CA ASP A 144 4.93 9.47 4.30
C ASP A 144 5.79 9.14 3.08
N SER A 145 6.26 10.18 2.40
CA SER A 145 7.02 10.04 1.16
C SER A 145 8.35 9.30 1.37
N SER A 146 8.94 9.38 2.56
CA SER A 146 10.20 8.68 2.89
C SER A 146 10.02 7.17 3.08
N CYS A 147 8.77 6.73 3.25
CA CYS A 147 8.37 5.34 3.40
C CYS A 147 7.60 4.82 2.17
N CYS A 148 7.69 5.52 1.03
CA CYS A 148 7.07 5.13 -0.23
C CYS A 148 8.08 5.16 -1.36
N ALA A 149 7.90 4.30 -2.37
CA ALA A 149 8.63 4.34 -3.62
C ALA A 149 7.69 4.12 -4.80
N GLY A 150 7.90 4.84 -5.89
CA GLY A 150 7.17 4.67 -7.15
C GLY A 150 7.90 3.72 -8.10
N VAL A 151 7.32 3.49 -9.26
CA VAL A 151 7.97 2.75 -10.35
C VAL A 151 9.25 3.48 -10.78
N THR A 152 9.22 4.81 -10.78
CA THR A 152 10.39 5.68 -10.95
C THR A 152 10.34 6.82 -9.93
N PRO A 153 11.49 7.48 -9.62
CA PRO A 153 11.49 8.69 -8.80
C PRO A 153 10.61 9.82 -9.36
N GLU A 154 10.52 9.92 -10.69
CA GLU A 154 9.67 10.92 -11.34
C GLU A 154 8.19 10.64 -11.12
N SER A 155 7.72 9.42 -11.39
CA SER A 155 6.31 9.05 -11.21
C SER A 155 5.89 9.07 -9.73
N HIS A 156 6.80 8.74 -8.81
CA HIS A 156 6.63 8.93 -7.36
C HIS A 156 6.26 10.39 -7.03
N ASN A 157 7.08 11.34 -7.51
CA ASN A 157 6.85 12.77 -7.24
C ASN A 157 5.56 13.31 -7.89
N ILE A 158 5.23 12.82 -9.09
CA ILE A 158 3.96 13.15 -9.76
C ILE A 158 2.77 12.69 -8.90
N ALA A 159 2.80 11.46 -8.41
CA ALA A 159 1.74 10.91 -7.57
C ALA A 159 1.58 11.68 -6.25
N LEU A 160 2.69 12.00 -5.58
CA LEU A 160 2.66 12.83 -4.36
C LEU A 160 2.05 14.22 -4.63
N SER A 161 2.39 14.82 -5.77
CA SER A 161 1.83 16.12 -6.17
C SER A 161 0.33 16.02 -6.45
N ALA A 162 -0.12 14.96 -7.13
CA ALA A 162 -1.53 14.71 -7.37
C ALA A 162 -2.33 14.51 -6.07
N MET A 163 -1.79 13.74 -5.14
CA MET A 163 -2.43 13.53 -3.83
C MET A 163 -2.55 14.82 -3.03
N LYS A 164 -1.54 15.69 -3.06
CA LYS A 164 -1.60 17.03 -2.43
C LYS A 164 -2.74 17.87 -2.99
N MET A 165 -2.96 17.86 -4.30
CA MET A 165 -4.08 18.57 -4.93
C MET A 165 -5.45 18.05 -4.46
N CYS A 166 -5.51 16.77 -4.09
CA CYS A 166 -6.70 16.13 -3.52
C CYS A 166 -6.79 16.24 -1.99
N GLN A 167 -6.05 17.18 -1.38
CA GLN A 167 -6.07 17.47 0.06
C GLN A 167 -5.54 16.32 0.94
N VAL A 168 -4.61 15.55 0.43
CA VAL A 168 -3.85 14.56 1.21
C VAL A 168 -2.58 15.24 1.73
N ASN A 169 -2.27 15.02 3.01
CA ASN A 169 -1.08 15.56 3.65
C ASN A 169 0.13 14.69 3.30
N VAL A 170 1.09 15.22 2.57
CA VAL A 170 2.34 14.54 2.25
C VAL A 170 3.43 15.06 3.18
N LYS A 171 4.06 14.13 3.90
CA LYS A 171 5.19 14.37 4.82
C LYS A 171 6.52 14.06 4.12
#